data_f73fd122df3af9a743c0f77c0e90e1e1
#
_entry.id   f73fd122df3af9a743c0f77c0e90e1e1
#
_cell.length_a   1.000
_cell.length_b   1.000
_cell.length_c   1.000
_cell.angle_alpha   90.00
_cell.angle_beta   90.00
_cell.angle_gamma   90.00
#
_symmetry.space_group_name_H-M   'P 1'
#
loop_
_entity.id
_entity.type
_entity.pdbx_description
1 polymer ?
#
loop_
_entity_poly.entity_id
_entity_poly.type
_entity_poly.pdbx_seq_one_letter_code
_entity_poly.pdbx_strand_id
1 'polypeptide(L)'
;MSTTHIQPLPNVYGRMAYTELGEGKKRTENIQNGTNRIAAQMGDGDSREEFVRFCSAMKRQNQGRENEGFEVRVSWAPEELSKDAPEDIQRACEYGYLLCKEVAPNAPCWVTVHTDGEGGCVHVHATIANHDLETGNAIAHGTDHATVKRMIKS
;
A
#
# COMPACT_ATOMS: atom_id res chain seq x y z
N MET A 1 3.91 -18.08 7.65
CA MET A 1 3.18 -17.98 6.37
C MET A 1 2.49 -16.62 6.29
N SER A 2 2.68 -15.90 5.20
CA SER A 2 2.06 -14.59 5.02
C SER A 2 0.61 -14.74 4.55
N THR A 3 -0.23 -13.79 4.94
CA THR A 3 -1.59 -13.69 4.44
C THR A 3 -1.66 -12.48 3.52
N THR A 4 -2.51 -12.56 2.49
CA THR A 4 -2.61 -11.52 1.47
C THR A 4 -4.05 -11.15 1.21
N HIS A 5 -4.25 -9.87 0.99
CA HIS A 5 -5.56 -9.32 0.65
C HIS A 5 -5.37 -8.21 -0.39
N ILE A 6 -6.26 -8.14 -1.37
CA ILE A 6 -6.25 -7.06 -2.37
C ILE A 6 -7.64 -6.46 -2.45
N GLN A 7 -7.70 -5.13 -2.61
CA GLN A 7 -8.98 -4.44 -2.76
C GLN A 7 -8.83 -3.21 -3.66
N PRO A 8 -9.86 -2.87 -4.45
CA PRO A 8 -9.86 -1.63 -5.20
C PRO A 8 -10.06 -0.42 -4.27
N LEU A 9 -9.46 0.71 -4.64
CA LEU A 9 -9.57 1.95 -3.89
C LEU A 9 -10.15 3.05 -4.80
N PRO A 10 -11.45 3.35 -4.65
CA PRO A 10 -12.02 4.49 -5.36
C PRO A 10 -11.39 5.81 -4.92
N ASN A 11 -10.95 5.89 -3.67
CA ASN A 11 -10.36 7.08 -3.08
C ASN A 11 -9.06 6.72 -2.34
N VAL A 12 -7.93 6.97 -2.98
CA VAL A 12 -6.61 6.69 -2.42
C VAL A 12 -6.32 7.59 -1.22
N TYR A 13 -6.70 8.87 -1.30
CA TYR A 13 -6.45 9.82 -0.19
C TYR A 13 -7.00 9.30 1.14
N GLY A 14 -8.26 8.87 1.14
CA GLY A 14 -8.89 8.38 2.36
C GLY A 14 -8.18 7.17 2.95
N ARG A 15 -7.79 6.23 2.10
CA ARG A 15 -7.07 5.03 2.54
C ARG A 15 -5.68 5.36 3.06
N MET A 16 -4.97 6.25 2.37
CA MET A 16 -3.63 6.66 2.78
C MET A 16 -3.66 7.44 4.09
N ALA A 17 -4.68 8.28 4.30
CA ALA A 17 -4.86 8.97 5.57
C ALA A 17 -5.09 7.98 6.72
N TYR A 18 -5.88 6.94 6.48
CA TYR A 18 -6.10 5.87 7.46
C TYR A 18 -4.81 5.13 7.79
N THR A 19 -4.00 4.77 6.80
CA THR A 19 -2.74 4.06 7.03
C THR A 19 -1.70 4.93 7.74
N GLU A 20 -1.82 6.25 7.63
CA GLU A 20 -0.92 7.17 8.34
C GLU A 20 -1.39 7.43 9.77
N LEU A 21 -2.64 7.75 9.97
CA LEU A 21 -3.14 8.27 11.24
C LEU A 21 -4.13 7.36 11.96
N GLY A 22 -4.71 6.37 11.26
CA GLY A 22 -5.78 5.56 11.82
C GLY A 22 -7.13 6.25 11.71
N GLU A 23 -8.10 5.81 12.51
CA GLU A 23 -9.43 6.37 12.52
C GLU A 23 -9.92 6.58 13.95
N GLY A 24 -11.00 7.34 14.12
CA GLY A 24 -11.64 7.57 15.40
C GLY A 24 -10.69 8.17 16.43
N LYS A 25 -10.70 7.60 17.62
CA LYS A 25 -9.88 8.06 18.75
C LYS A 25 -8.39 8.00 18.44
N LYS A 26 -7.95 6.95 17.76
CA LYS A 26 -6.54 6.77 17.38
C LYS A 26 -6.06 7.91 16.47
N ARG A 27 -6.87 8.29 15.50
CA ARG A 27 -6.56 9.42 14.61
C ARG A 27 -6.43 10.72 15.40
N THR A 28 -7.37 10.98 16.30
CA THR A 28 -7.36 12.18 17.13
C THR A 28 -6.09 12.23 17.97
N GLU A 29 -5.73 11.13 18.62
CA GLU A 29 -4.52 11.06 19.44
C GLU A 29 -3.26 11.30 18.60
N ASN A 30 -3.16 10.70 17.41
CA ASN A 30 -2.01 10.90 16.53
C ASN A 30 -1.87 12.36 16.10
N ILE A 31 -2.98 13.00 15.75
CA ILE A 31 -2.95 14.40 15.35
C ILE A 31 -2.49 15.27 16.51
N GLN A 32 -3.05 15.06 17.72
CA GLN A 32 -2.72 15.85 18.91
C GLN A 32 -1.25 15.69 19.33
N ASN A 33 -0.71 14.47 19.18
CA ASN A 33 0.64 14.15 19.65
C ASN A 33 1.72 14.29 18.57
N GLY A 34 1.33 14.61 17.34
CA GLY A 34 2.29 14.67 16.22
C GLY A 34 2.88 13.31 15.87
N THR A 35 2.14 12.24 16.13
CA THR A 35 2.59 10.86 15.86
C THR A 35 1.79 10.25 14.70
N ASN A 36 2.25 9.09 14.21
CA ASN A 36 1.57 8.37 13.16
C ASN A 36 1.84 6.87 13.27
N ARG A 37 1.19 6.09 12.38
CA ARG A 37 1.29 4.63 12.38
C ARG A 37 2.42 4.09 11.49
N ILE A 38 3.15 4.94 10.81
CA ILE A 38 4.13 4.54 9.79
C ILE A 38 5.42 4.07 10.46
N ALA A 39 5.73 2.77 10.37
CA ALA A 39 7.00 2.23 10.86
C ALA A 39 8.10 2.37 9.79
N ALA A 40 7.74 2.23 8.53
CA ALA A 40 8.62 2.46 7.38
C ALA A 40 7.77 2.72 6.15
N GLN A 41 8.33 3.37 5.15
CA GLN A 41 7.64 3.61 3.89
C GLN A 41 8.63 3.78 2.76
N MET A 42 8.19 3.44 1.55
CA MET A 42 8.93 3.72 0.33
C MET A 42 7.97 3.70 -0.86
N GLY A 43 8.36 4.35 -1.93
CA GLY A 43 7.51 4.38 -3.12
C GLY A 43 8.14 5.16 -4.24
N ASP A 44 7.36 5.38 -5.28
CA ASP A 44 7.75 6.12 -6.46
C ASP A 44 7.39 7.59 -6.30
N GLY A 45 8.28 8.48 -6.70
CA GLY A 45 8.09 9.91 -6.53
C GLY A 45 8.71 10.42 -5.24
N ASP A 46 8.53 11.70 -4.99
CA ASP A 46 9.24 12.39 -3.91
C ASP A 46 8.56 12.25 -2.55
N SER A 47 7.26 12.02 -2.55
CA SER A 47 6.51 11.98 -1.30
C SER A 47 5.21 11.19 -1.43
N ARG A 48 4.70 10.80 -0.28
CA ARG A 48 3.40 10.17 -0.12
C ARG A 48 2.28 11.07 -0.67
N GLU A 49 2.35 12.36 -0.39
CA GLU A 49 1.37 13.34 -0.82
C GLU A 49 1.38 13.50 -2.35
N GLU A 50 2.55 13.47 -2.96
CA GLU A 50 2.68 13.52 -4.41
C GLU A 50 2.06 12.28 -5.06
N PHE A 51 2.30 11.11 -4.49
CA PHE A 51 1.69 9.86 -4.97
C PHE A 51 0.16 9.93 -4.92
N VAL A 52 -0.39 10.41 -3.80
CA VAL A 52 -1.84 10.55 -3.64
C VAL A 52 -2.42 11.51 -4.69
N ARG A 53 -1.76 12.64 -4.91
CA ARG A 53 -2.19 13.60 -5.94
C ARG A 53 -2.15 13.00 -7.33
N PHE A 54 -1.13 12.20 -7.63
CA PHE A 54 -1.04 11.51 -8.92
C PHE A 54 -2.23 10.57 -9.13
N CYS A 55 -2.58 9.76 -8.15
CA CYS A 55 -3.70 8.83 -8.25
C CYS A 55 -5.02 9.55 -8.53
N SER A 56 -5.26 10.64 -7.83
CA SER A 56 -6.45 11.45 -7.98
C SER A 56 -6.50 12.11 -9.37
N ALA A 57 -5.35 12.67 -9.81
CA ALA A 57 -5.26 13.33 -11.11
C ALA A 57 -5.53 12.37 -12.26
N MET A 58 -4.98 11.15 -12.19
CA MET A 58 -5.16 10.18 -13.26
C MET A 58 -6.60 9.72 -13.39
N LYS A 59 -7.31 9.56 -12.29
CA LYS A 59 -8.74 9.24 -12.34
C LYS A 59 -9.54 10.38 -12.97
N ARG A 60 -9.26 11.64 -12.58
CA ARG A 60 -9.97 12.80 -13.14
C ARG A 60 -9.72 12.99 -14.62
N GLN A 61 -8.51 12.69 -15.10
CA GLN A 61 -8.13 12.87 -16.49
C GLN A 61 -8.60 11.75 -17.41
N ASN A 62 -9.08 10.64 -16.85
CA ASN A 62 -9.48 9.46 -17.62
C ASN A 62 -10.91 9.08 -17.29
N GLN A 63 -11.84 9.52 -18.13
CA GLN A 63 -13.26 9.22 -17.93
C GLN A 63 -13.53 7.72 -17.88
N GLY A 64 -14.46 7.34 -17.02
CA GLY A 64 -14.87 5.96 -16.87
C GLY A 64 -14.07 5.14 -15.88
N ARG A 65 -12.99 5.69 -15.30
CA ARG A 65 -12.26 5.00 -14.25
C ARG A 65 -13.02 5.09 -12.93
N GLU A 66 -13.23 3.94 -12.30
CA GLU A 66 -13.91 3.88 -11.00
C GLU A 66 -12.93 4.00 -9.84
N ASN A 67 -11.68 3.56 -10.03
CA ASN A 67 -10.70 3.45 -8.97
C ASN A 67 -9.50 4.35 -9.21
N GLU A 68 -9.02 4.98 -8.13
CA GLU A 68 -7.76 5.73 -8.14
C GLU A 68 -6.56 4.81 -7.99
N GLY A 69 -6.75 3.66 -7.35
CA GLY A 69 -5.68 2.71 -7.13
C GLY A 69 -6.20 1.39 -6.59
N PHE A 70 -5.25 0.52 -6.22
CA PHE A 70 -5.52 -0.77 -5.61
C PHE A 70 -4.59 -0.95 -4.41
N GLU A 71 -5.09 -1.55 -3.33
CA GLU A 71 -4.27 -1.87 -2.18
C GLU A 71 -4.00 -3.36 -2.12
N VAL A 72 -2.74 -3.71 -1.96
CA VAL A 72 -2.31 -5.07 -1.61
C VAL A 72 -1.83 -5.02 -0.17
N ARG A 73 -2.41 -5.88 0.67
CA ARG A 73 -2.02 -5.99 2.07
C ARG A 73 -1.42 -7.35 2.32
N VAL A 74 -0.23 -7.38 2.92
CA VAL A 74 0.47 -8.62 3.27
C VAL A 74 0.82 -8.56 4.76
N SER A 75 0.60 -9.67 5.46
CA SER A 75 0.87 -9.77 6.90
C SER A 75 1.73 -11.02 7.17
N TRP A 76 2.68 -10.88 8.09
CA TRP A 76 3.55 -11.99 8.51
C TRP A 76 3.34 -12.30 9.98
N ALA A 77 3.44 -13.58 10.32
CA ALA A 77 3.40 -14.01 11.71
C ALA A 77 4.62 -13.47 12.47
N PRO A 78 4.52 -13.26 13.81
CA PRO A 78 5.66 -12.76 14.60
C PRO A 78 6.91 -13.61 14.50
N GLU A 79 6.79 -14.93 14.27
CA GLU A 79 7.93 -15.82 14.09
C GLU A 79 8.60 -15.67 12.72
N GLU A 80 7.91 -15.08 11.77
CA GLU A 80 8.47 -14.84 10.43
C GLU A 80 9.20 -13.51 10.34
N LEU A 81 8.58 -12.44 10.85
CA LEU A 81 9.18 -11.10 10.92
C LEU A 81 8.86 -10.48 12.27
N SER A 82 9.87 -9.89 12.91
CA SER A 82 9.73 -9.24 14.21
C SER A 82 9.40 -7.76 14.04
N LYS A 83 8.37 -7.31 14.75
CA LYS A 83 8.00 -5.89 14.79
C LYS A 83 9.04 -5.03 15.51
N ASP A 84 9.95 -5.64 16.27
CA ASP A 84 10.98 -4.95 17.03
C ASP A 84 12.35 -4.95 16.35
N ALA A 85 12.46 -5.62 15.19
CA ALA A 85 13.72 -5.71 14.44
C ALA A 85 13.67 -4.76 13.23
N PRO A 86 14.48 -3.66 13.25
CA PRO A 86 14.48 -2.71 12.13
C PRO A 86 14.74 -3.37 10.76
N GLU A 87 15.60 -4.37 10.70
CA GLU A 87 15.91 -5.08 9.47
C GLU A 87 14.72 -5.87 8.96
N ASP A 88 13.86 -6.40 9.83
CA ASP A 88 12.65 -7.11 9.43
C ASP A 88 11.59 -6.13 8.90
N ILE A 89 11.48 -4.96 9.53
CA ILE A 89 10.58 -3.90 9.08
C ILE A 89 11.00 -3.43 7.69
N GLN A 90 12.29 -3.22 7.47
CA GLN A 90 12.82 -2.81 6.17
C GLN A 90 12.59 -3.90 5.12
N ARG A 91 12.77 -5.15 5.49
CA ARG A 91 12.54 -6.29 4.59
C ARG A 91 11.07 -6.36 4.15
N ALA A 92 10.14 -6.12 5.08
CA ALA A 92 8.72 -6.07 4.76
C ALA A 92 8.42 -4.95 3.77
N CYS A 93 9.03 -3.78 3.97
CA CYS A 93 8.85 -2.63 3.09
C CYS A 93 9.32 -2.94 1.67
N GLU A 94 10.51 -3.49 1.54
CA GLU A 94 11.08 -3.87 0.25
C GLU A 94 10.27 -4.94 -0.46
N TYR A 95 9.79 -5.93 0.30
CA TYR A 95 8.92 -6.97 -0.24
C TYR A 95 7.66 -6.37 -0.84
N GLY A 96 7.02 -5.46 -0.12
CA GLY A 96 5.81 -4.79 -0.62
C GLY A 96 6.07 -4.03 -1.91
N TYR A 97 7.20 -3.33 -1.99
CA TYR A 97 7.58 -2.57 -3.18
C TYR A 97 7.81 -3.50 -4.37
N LEU A 98 8.57 -4.57 -4.18
CA LEU A 98 8.85 -5.55 -5.24
C LEU A 98 7.59 -6.25 -5.71
N LEU A 99 6.69 -6.56 -4.79
CA LEU A 99 5.41 -7.16 -5.13
C LEU A 99 4.58 -6.24 -6.03
N CYS A 100 4.54 -4.95 -5.71
CA CYS A 100 3.86 -3.97 -6.56
C CYS A 100 4.44 -3.94 -7.96
N LYS A 101 5.76 -4.03 -8.09
CA LYS A 101 6.43 -4.01 -9.38
C LYS A 101 6.23 -5.29 -10.18
N GLU A 102 6.01 -6.42 -9.52
CA GLU A 102 5.61 -7.64 -10.21
C GLU A 102 4.17 -7.58 -10.72
N VAL A 103 3.29 -7.01 -9.90
CA VAL A 103 1.87 -6.90 -10.27
C VAL A 103 1.65 -5.87 -11.38
N ALA A 104 2.30 -4.71 -11.28
CA ALA A 104 2.13 -3.61 -12.23
C ALA A 104 3.46 -2.85 -12.38
N PRO A 105 4.38 -3.36 -13.22
CA PRO A 105 5.73 -2.81 -13.31
C PRO A 105 5.81 -1.35 -13.74
N ASN A 106 4.82 -0.87 -14.49
CA ASN A 106 4.83 0.49 -15.01
C ASN A 106 3.87 1.44 -14.29
N ALA A 107 3.32 1.01 -13.16
CA ALA A 107 2.44 1.84 -12.34
C ALA A 107 3.17 2.32 -11.10
N PRO A 108 3.07 3.60 -10.74
CA PRO A 108 3.61 4.07 -9.46
C PRO A 108 2.96 3.35 -8.29
N CYS A 109 3.72 3.18 -7.21
CA CYS A 109 3.22 2.57 -6.00
C CYS A 109 3.77 3.28 -4.75
N TRP A 110 3.11 3.05 -3.62
CA TRP A 110 3.58 3.52 -2.32
C TRP A 110 3.31 2.45 -1.27
N VAL A 111 4.33 2.14 -0.47
CA VAL A 111 4.32 1.06 0.52
C VAL A 111 4.46 1.65 1.91
N THR A 112 3.60 1.22 2.82
CA THR A 112 3.62 1.62 4.22
C THR A 112 3.66 0.37 5.10
N VAL A 113 4.58 0.33 6.06
CA VAL A 113 4.69 -0.78 7.01
C VAL A 113 4.07 -0.36 8.34
N HIS A 114 3.26 -1.23 8.90
CA HIS A 114 2.68 -1.10 10.23
C HIS A 114 3.22 -2.20 11.15
N THR A 115 3.41 -1.85 12.42
CA THR A 115 3.80 -2.79 13.48
C THR A 115 2.80 -2.80 14.63
N ASP A 116 1.67 -2.11 14.47
CA ASP A 116 0.64 -1.95 15.49
C ASP A 116 -0.53 -2.92 15.33
N GLY A 117 -0.38 -3.97 14.54
CA GLY A 117 -1.42 -4.96 14.32
C GLY A 117 -1.64 -5.88 15.52
N GLU A 118 -2.84 -6.46 15.60
CA GLU A 118 -3.15 -7.46 16.61
C GLU A 118 -2.23 -8.66 16.48
N GLY A 119 -1.84 -9.23 17.62
CA GLY A 119 -0.96 -10.38 17.66
C GLY A 119 0.49 -10.07 17.31
N GLY A 120 0.87 -8.80 17.14
CA GLY A 120 2.24 -8.39 16.87
C GLY A 120 2.73 -8.68 15.46
N CYS A 121 1.81 -8.80 14.51
CA CYS A 121 2.17 -9.10 13.12
C CYS A 121 2.67 -7.84 12.41
N VAL A 122 3.83 -7.95 11.76
CA VAL A 122 4.29 -6.94 10.80
C VAL A 122 3.42 -7.05 9.56
N HIS A 123 2.88 -5.93 9.08
CA HIS A 123 2.08 -5.95 7.87
C HIS A 123 2.34 -4.72 7.02
N VAL A 124 2.12 -4.88 5.71
CA VAL A 124 2.29 -3.78 4.75
C VAL A 124 0.97 -3.48 4.07
N HIS A 125 0.78 -2.19 3.80
CA HIS A 125 -0.25 -1.68 2.90
C HIS A 125 0.49 -1.12 1.70
N ALA A 126 0.34 -1.77 0.55
CA ALA A 126 1.00 -1.35 -0.68
C ALA A 126 -0.06 -0.87 -1.65
N THR A 127 -0.01 0.40 -2.01
CA THR A 127 -0.99 1.01 -2.92
C THR A 127 -0.37 1.17 -4.29
N ILE A 128 -1.08 0.66 -5.31
CA ILE A 128 -0.67 0.76 -6.71
C ILE A 128 -1.61 1.76 -7.39
N ALA A 129 -1.04 2.77 -8.05
CA ALA A 129 -1.84 3.73 -8.81
C ALA A 129 -2.52 3.01 -9.98
N ASN A 130 -3.77 3.34 -10.26
CA ASN A 130 -4.51 2.74 -11.37
C ASN A 130 -4.15 3.42 -12.69
N HIS A 131 -2.87 3.40 -13.03
CA HIS A 131 -2.38 4.04 -14.25
C HIS A 131 -1.05 3.46 -14.68
N ASP A 132 -1.01 2.88 -15.88
CA ASP A 132 0.22 2.40 -16.49
C ASP A 132 0.89 3.56 -17.22
N LEU A 133 2.09 3.94 -16.79
CA LEU A 133 2.82 5.08 -17.36
C LEU A 133 3.27 4.84 -18.79
N GLU A 134 3.44 3.58 -19.18
CA GLU A 134 3.87 3.25 -20.55
C GLU A 134 2.72 3.32 -21.54
N THR A 135 1.55 2.77 -21.16
CA THR A 135 0.40 2.69 -22.08
C THR A 135 -0.61 3.80 -21.88
N GLY A 136 -0.63 4.45 -20.72
CA GLY A 136 -1.66 5.42 -20.35
C GLY A 136 -2.98 4.79 -19.95
N ASN A 137 -3.05 3.48 -19.86
CA ASN A 137 -4.27 2.75 -19.54
C ASN A 137 -4.36 2.42 -18.05
N ALA A 138 -5.57 2.06 -17.61
CA ALA A 138 -5.77 1.50 -16.27
C ALA A 138 -5.09 0.13 -16.16
N ILE A 139 -4.73 -0.27 -14.93
CA ILE A 139 -4.00 -1.52 -14.67
C ILE A 139 -4.89 -2.69 -14.27
N ALA A 140 -6.19 -2.59 -14.47
CA ALA A 140 -7.18 -3.52 -13.92
C ALA A 140 -6.91 -5.00 -14.17
N HIS A 141 -6.25 -5.35 -15.28
CA HIS A 141 -6.02 -6.74 -15.66
C HIS A 141 -4.92 -7.45 -14.85
N GLY A 142 -4.00 -6.72 -14.24
CA GLY A 142 -2.92 -7.30 -13.48
C GLY A 142 -3.19 -7.42 -12.00
N THR A 143 -4.32 -6.91 -11.53
CA THR A 143 -4.60 -6.74 -10.12
C THR A 143 -5.77 -7.53 -9.57
N ASP A 144 -6.25 -8.53 -10.32
CA ASP A 144 -7.29 -9.39 -9.79
C ASP A 144 -6.72 -10.24 -8.65
N HIS A 145 -7.60 -10.58 -7.72
CA HIS A 145 -7.22 -11.26 -6.48
C HIS A 145 -6.49 -12.59 -6.70
N ALA A 146 -6.91 -13.34 -7.70
CA ALA A 146 -6.31 -14.64 -8.02
C ALA A 146 -4.89 -14.48 -8.56
N THR A 147 -4.66 -13.48 -9.41
CA THR A 147 -3.35 -13.20 -9.99
C THR A 147 -2.36 -12.79 -8.91
N VAL A 148 -2.76 -11.88 -8.02
CA VAL A 148 -1.90 -11.43 -6.92
C VAL A 148 -1.56 -12.57 -5.98
N LYS A 149 -2.55 -13.38 -5.63
CA LYS A 149 -2.32 -14.55 -4.77
C LYS A 149 -1.35 -15.55 -5.38
N ARG A 150 -1.44 -15.76 -6.70
CA ARG A 150 -0.55 -16.64 -7.42
C ARG A 150 0.90 -16.16 -7.36
N MET A 151 1.12 -14.88 -7.57
CA MET A 151 2.45 -14.27 -7.51
C MET A 151 3.10 -14.41 -6.14
N ILE A 152 2.34 -14.26 -5.09
CA ILE A 152 2.85 -14.34 -3.73
C ILE A 152 3.24 -15.76 -3.34
N LYS A 153 2.57 -16.76 -3.90
CA LYS A 153 2.88 -18.18 -3.62
C LYS A 153 4.11 -18.67 -4.36
N SER A 154 4.49 -18.02 -5.43
CA SER A 154 5.71 -18.38 -6.16
C SER A 154 6.92 -17.67 -5.58
#